data_f1f3ece165b612ff8404466d78be2e29
#
_entry.id   f1f3ece165b612ff8404466d78be2e29
#
_cell.length_a   1.000
_cell.length_b   1.000
_cell.length_c   1.000
_cell.angle_alpha   90.00
_cell.angle_beta   90.00
_cell.angle_gamma   90.00
#
_symmetry.space_group_name_H-M   'P 1'
#
loop_
_entity.id
_entity.type
_entity.pdbx_description
1 polymer ?
#
loop_
_entity_poly.entity_id
_entity_poly.type
_entity_poly.pdbx_seq_one_letter_code
_entity_poly.pdbx_strand_id
1 'polypeptide(L)'
;VVITRYADESTPTSESIRDYADVTLDNGCPSGDCTLSMDNGNIMTGPVSSLSASFIINNVVIRCIEMLLEQGIAPPVMRSINLPGGKEYNDMLMSQYKERVFTL
;
A
#
# COMPACT_ATOMS: atom_id res chain seq x y z
N VAL A 1 3.63 -10.35 0.15
CA VAL A 1 4.31 -9.13 -0.32
C VAL A 1 4.67 -8.26 0.86
N VAL A 2 5.88 -7.73 0.87
CA VAL A 2 6.36 -6.77 1.86
C VAL A 2 6.79 -5.49 1.15
N ILE A 3 6.39 -4.34 1.68
CA ILE A 3 6.87 -3.02 1.24
C ILE A 3 7.77 -2.47 2.34
N THR A 4 9.05 -2.35 2.06
CA THR A 4 10.05 -1.89 3.03
C THR A 4 11.25 -1.32 2.30
N ARG A 5 12.15 -0.65 3.02
CA ARG A 5 13.45 -0.29 2.48
C ARG A 5 14.32 -1.55 2.32
N TYR A 6 15.09 -1.63 1.23
CA TYR A 6 16.19 -2.57 1.17
C TYR A 6 17.21 -2.22 2.25
N ALA A 7 17.61 -3.22 3.04
CA ALA A 7 18.61 -3.00 4.05
C ALA A 7 19.95 -2.65 3.40
N ASP A 8 20.64 -1.67 3.96
CA ASP A 8 22.07 -1.52 3.73
C ASP A 8 22.80 -2.76 4.24
N GLU A 9 24.01 -3.01 3.73
CA GLU A 9 24.87 -4.13 4.15
C GLU A 9 25.18 -4.12 5.66
N SER A 10 24.93 -2.99 6.35
CA SER A 10 25.09 -2.79 7.79
C SER A 10 23.90 -3.26 8.62
N THR A 11 22.89 -3.91 8.04
CA THR A 11 21.72 -4.36 8.82
C THR A 11 22.08 -5.50 9.75
N PRO A 12 21.54 -5.52 10.97
CA PRO A 12 21.82 -6.58 11.94
C PRO A 12 21.53 -7.95 11.37
N THR A 13 22.30 -8.93 11.78
CA THR A 13 22.21 -10.36 11.38
C THR A 13 20.94 -11.08 11.87
N SER A 14 19.92 -10.36 12.33
CA SER A 14 18.63 -10.92 12.71
C SER A 14 17.74 -11.14 11.50
N GLU A 15 16.99 -12.23 11.49
CA GLU A 15 15.97 -12.53 10.48
C GLU A 15 15.02 -11.35 10.28
N SER A 16 14.76 -11.04 9.02
CA SER A 16 13.89 -9.95 8.60
C SER A 16 12.59 -10.51 8.03
N ILE A 17 11.49 -9.77 8.15
CA ILE A 17 10.23 -10.10 7.49
C ILE A 17 10.38 -10.30 5.97
N ARG A 18 11.44 -9.75 5.37
CA ARG A 18 11.78 -9.94 3.96
C ARG A 18 12.19 -11.37 3.63
N ASP A 19 12.80 -12.06 4.59
CA ASP A 19 13.28 -13.42 4.42
C ASP A 19 12.12 -14.42 4.24
N TYR A 20 10.92 -14.01 4.65
CA TYR A 20 9.65 -14.75 4.54
C TYR A 20 8.71 -14.24 3.44
N ALA A 21 9.14 -13.25 2.67
CA ALA A 21 8.29 -12.61 1.65
C ALA A 21 8.57 -13.18 0.26
N ASP A 22 7.50 -13.58 -0.46
CA ASP A 22 7.61 -13.97 -1.87
C ASP A 22 8.00 -12.78 -2.77
N VAL A 23 7.58 -11.57 -2.39
CA VAL A 23 7.86 -10.33 -3.11
C VAL A 23 8.18 -9.22 -2.12
N THR A 24 9.29 -8.54 -2.32
CA THR A 24 9.66 -7.34 -1.58
C THR A 24 9.72 -6.14 -2.52
N LEU A 25 9.07 -5.05 -2.15
CA LEU A 25 9.08 -3.79 -2.87
C LEU A 25 9.84 -2.76 -2.03
N ASP A 26 10.82 -2.11 -2.64
CA ASP A 26 11.57 -1.03 -2.00
C ASP A 26 10.71 0.24 -1.96
N ASN A 27 10.55 0.81 -0.77
CA ASN A 27 9.81 2.05 -0.58
C ASN A 27 10.66 3.31 -0.79
N GLY A 28 11.96 3.17 -1.05
CA GLY A 28 12.87 4.28 -1.32
C GLY A 28 13.13 5.21 -0.14
N CYS A 29 12.72 4.84 1.08
CA CYS A 29 12.87 5.69 2.25
C CYS A 29 14.33 5.79 2.71
N PRO A 30 14.74 6.93 3.30
CA PRO A 30 16.06 7.05 3.92
C PRO A 30 16.19 6.15 5.14
N SER A 31 17.42 5.91 5.60
CA SER A 31 17.66 5.20 6.84
C SER A 31 17.05 5.96 8.03
N GLY A 32 16.32 5.26 8.88
CA GLY A 32 15.59 5.88 9.98
C GLY A 32 14.28 6.57 9.59
N ASP A 33 13.85 6.45 8.32
CA ASP A 33 12.55 6.91 7.79
C ASP A 33 12.36 8.44 7.73
N CYS A 34 13.04 9.22 8.55
CA CYS A 34 12.84 10.66 8.65
C CYS A 34 13.65 11.43 7.60
N THR A 35 13.01 12.46 7.01
CA THR A 35 13.60 13.27 5.93
C THR A 35 14.09 14.63 6.37
N LEU A 36 13.68 15.08 7.56
CA LEU A 36 14.03 16.41 8.09
C LEU A 36 14.89 16.29 9.33
N SER A 37 15.95 17.08 9.34
CA SER A 37 16.85 17.26 10.50
C SER A 37 16.65 18.66 11.08
N MET A 38 16.38 18.75 12.37
CA MET A 38 16.16 19.98 13.11
C MET A 38 17.10 20.04 14.30
N ASP A 39 17.24 21.21 14.91
CA ASP A 39 18.08 21.46 16.09
C ASP A 39 19.51 20.91 15.91
N ASN A 40 20.16 21.32 14.82
CA ASN A 40 21.53 20.90 14.47
C ASN A 40 21.72 19.37 14.40
N GLY A 41 20.68 18.64 14.03
CA GLY A 41 20.73 17.18 13.91
C GLY A 41 20.24 16.42 15.14
N ASN A 42 19.88 17.11 16.22
CA ASN A 42 19.39 16.46 17.45
C ASN A 42 17.97 15.89 17.30
N ILE A 43 17.17 16.46 16.37
CA ILE A 43 15.80 16.01 16.12
C ILE A 43 15.67 15.58 14.66
N MET A 44 15.29 14.31 14.45
CA MET A 44 14.91 13.77 13.15
C MET A 44 13.39 13.64 13.08
N THR A 45 12.77 14.16 12.02
CA THR A 45 11.32 14.15 11.84
C THR A 45 10.93 14.07 10.36
N GLY A 46 9.62 14.10 10.08
CA GLY A 46 9.10 13.95 8.73
C GLY A 46 9.23 12.51 8.21
N PRO A 47 8.64 11.52 8.91
CA PRO A 47 8.65 10.13 8.44
C PRO A 47 7.87 10.00 7.13
N VAL A 48 8.41 9.24 6.17
CA VAL A 48 7.87 9.12 4.81
C VAL A 48 7.49 7.68 4.41
N SER A 49 7.81 6.69 5.23
CA SER A 49 7.57 5.27 4.90
C SER A 49 6.10 4.97 4.64
N SER A 50 5.19 5.50 5.45
CA SER A 50 3.75 5.30 5.26
C SER A 50 3.23 5.96 3.99
N LEU A 51 3.76 7.13 3.62
CA LEU A 51 3.39 7.84 2.38
C LEU A 51 3.86 7.06 1.15
N SER A 52 5.13 6.65 1.14
CA SER A 52 5.69 5.90 0.02
C SER A 52 5.06 4.50 -0.10
N ALA A 53 4.82 3.81 1.01
CA ALA A 53 4.12 2.53 1.00
C ALA A 53 2.68 2.66 0.48
N SER A 54 1.96 3.69 0.90
CA SER A 54 0.60 3.98 0.38
C SER A 54 0.62 4.28 -1.12
N PHE A 55 1.62 5.03 -1.58
CA PHE A 55 1.79 5.31 -3.01
C PHE A 55 2.05 4.02 -3.79
N ILE A 56 2.94 3.15 -3.32
CA ILE A 56 3.27 1.89 -3.98
C ILE A 56 2.04 0.98 -4.04
N ILE A 57 1.33 0.78 -2.93
CA ILE A 57 0.18 -0.12 -2.91
C ILE A 57 -0.95 0.37 -3.82
N ASN A 58 -1.18 1.69 -3.88
CA ASN A 58 -2.15 2.26 -4.82
C ASN A 58 -1.76 2.00 -6.28
N ASN A 59 -0.48 2.09 -6.64
CA ASN A 59 -0.03 1.76 -8.00
C ASN A 59 -0.19 0.28 -8.32
N VAL A 60 0.06 -0.62 -7.35
CA VAL A 60 -0.22 -2.05 -7.52
C VAL A 60 -1.70 -2.29 -7.77
N VAL A 61 -2.58 -1.65 -7.00
CA VAL A 61 -4.04 -1.77 -7.18
C VAL A 61 -4.47 -1.24 -8.54
N ILE A 62 -3.94 -0.07 -8.96
CA ILE A 62 -4.24 0.50 -10.29
C ILE A 62 -3.83 -0.48 -11.39
N ARG A 63 -2.63 -1.06 -11.31
CA ARG A 63 -2.17 -2.04 -12.30
C ARG A 63 -3.06 -3.30 -12.32
N CYS A 64 -3.50 -3.79 -11.17
CA CYS A 64 -4.46 -4.89 -11.09
C CYS A 64 -5.78 -4.55 -11.80
N ILE A 65 -6.31 -3.34 -11.59
CA ILE A 65 -7.52 -2.85 -12.27
C ILE A 65 -7.33 -2.83 -13.78
N GLU A 66 -6.21 -2.28 -14.28
CA GLU A 66 -5.87 -2.26 -15.71
C GLU A 66 -5.86 -3.68 -16.28
N MET A 67 -5.16 -4.62 -15.62
CA MET A 67 -5.08 -6.01 -16.07
C MET A 67 -6.43 -6.72 -16.12
N LEU A 68 -7.34 -6.42 -15.19
CA LEU A 68 -8.70 -6.93 -15.22
C LEU A 68 -9.48 -6.39 -16.41
N LEU A 69 -9.37 -5.09 -16.67
CA LEU A 69 -10.03 -4.44 -17.81
C LEU A 69 -9.49 -4.96 -19.14
N GLU A 70 -8.19 -5.19 -19.28
CA GLU A 70 -7.55 -5.80 -20.45
C GLU A 70 -8.13 -7.21 -20.74
N GLN A 71 -8.57 -7.91 -19.69
CA GLN A 71 -9.20 -9.24 -19.80
C GLN A 71 -10.73 -9.17 -19.97
N GLY A 72 -11.32 -7.98 -20.06
CA GLY A 72 -12.76 -7.77 -20.13
C GLY A 72 -13.51 -8.03 -18.82
N ILE A 73 -12.79 -8.07 -17.71
CA ILE A 73 -13.35 -8.28 -16.37
C ILE A 73 -13.61 -6.94 -15.71
N ALA A 74 -14.84 -6.71 -15.25
CA ALA A 74 -15.19 -5.49 -14.50
C ALA A 74 -14.52 -5.52 -13.10
N PRO A 75 -13.64 -4.59 -12.77
CA PRO A 75 -12.97 -4.56 -11.47
C PRO A 75 -13.93 -4.14 -10.36
N PRO A 76 -13.87 -4.75 -9.16
CA PRO A 76 -14.73 -4.42 -8.03
C PRO A 76 -14.25 -3.14 -7.30
N VAL A 77 -14.38 -2.00 -7.95
CA VAL A 77 -13.94 -0.70 -7.42
C VAL A 77 -15.13 0.05 -6.83
N MET A 78 -15.04 0.39 -5.56
CA MET A 78 -16.05 1.20 -4.87
C MET A 78 -16.09 2.64 -5.38
N ARG A 79 -17.26 3.25 -5.34
CA ARG A 79 -17.48 4.67 -5.65
C ARG A 79 -17.53 5.51 -4.38
N SER A 80 -17.19 6.79 -4.48
CA SER A 80 -17.40 7.71 -3.36
C SER A 80 -18.89 7.75 -2.99
N ILE A 81 -19.20 7.58 -1.73
CA ILE A 81 -20.59 7.69 -1.19
C ILE A 81 -21.14 9.11 -1.29
N ASN A 82 -20.25 10.10 -1.50
CA ASN A 82 -20.64 11.50 -1.70
C ASN A 82 -21.11 11.82 -3.13
N LEU A 83 -20.99 10.85 -4.04
CA LEU A 83 -21.51 10.98 -5.40
C LEU A 83 -22.93 10.40 -5.51
N PRO A 84 -23.80 10.99 -6.33
CA PRO A 84 -25.14 10.43 -6.58
C PRO A 84 -25.06 8.96 -7.02
N GLY A 85 -25.81 8.09 -6.36
CA GLY A 85 -25.83 6.65 -6.64
C GLY A 85 -24.59 5.87 -6.14
N GLY A 86 -23.65 6.55 -5.44
CA GLY A 86 -22.43 5.89 -4.96
C GLY A 86 -22.71 4.84 -3.91
N LYS A 87 -23.63 5.13 -2.96
CA LYS A 87 -24.00 4.18 -1.90
C LYS A 87 -24.69 2.95 -2.48
N GLU A 88 -25.70 3.14 -3.31
CA GLU A 88 -26.49 2.04 -3.93
C GLU A 88 -25.60 1.14 -4.77
N TYR A 89 -24.67 1.73 -5.52
CA TYR A 89 -23.66 0.95 -6.27
C TYR A 89 -22.77 0.12 -5.36
N ASN A 90 -22.29 0.71 -4.27
CA ASN A 90 -21.41 0.01 -3.33
C ASN A 90 -22.16 -1.13 -2.60
N ASP A 91 -23.41 -0.90 -2.20
CA ASP A 91 -24.26 -1.93 -1.55
C ASP A 91 -24.48 -3.12 -2.50
N MET A 92 -24.75 -2.86 -3.79
CA MET A 92 -24.84 -3.90 -4.82
C MET A 92 -23.51 -4.66 -4.98
N LEU A 93 -22.39 -3.94 -5.09
CA LEU A 93 -21.05 -4.52 -5.21
C LEU A 93 -20.74 -5.39 -4.00
N MET A 94 -20.94 -4.89 -2.80
CA MET A 94 -20.68 -5.62 -1.56
C MET A 94 -21.52 -6.89 -1.44
N SER A 95 -22.76 -6.89 -1.91
CA SER A 95 -23.62 -8.07 -1.90
C SER A 95 -23.05 -9.23 -2.74
N GLN A 96 -22.32 -8.92 -3.81
CA GLN A 96 -21.66 -9.92 -4.68
C GLN A 96 -20.45 -10.58 -4.03
N TYR A 97 -19.82 -9.89 -3.07
CA TYR A 97 -18.58 -10.34 -2.41
C TYR A 97 -18.76 -10.70 -0.93
N LYS A 98 -20.01 -10.71 -0.44
CA LYS A 98 -20.35 -10.93 0.97
C LYS A 98 -19.71 -12.18 1.60
N GLU A 99 -19.59 -13.27 0.82
CA GLU A 99 -18.98 -14.51 1.28
C GLU A 99 -17.43 -14.49 1.29
N ARG A 100 -16.83 -13.49 0.66
CA ARG A 100 -15.38 -13.36 0.51
C ARG A 100 -14.77 -12.27 1.38
N VAL A 101 -15.57 -11.37 1.94
CA VAL A 101 -15.15 -10.22 2.75
C VAL A 101 -15.80 -10.35 4.11
N PHE A 102 -15.04 -10.81 5.10
CA PHE A 102 -15.56 -11.20 6.43
C PHE A 102 -15.70 -10.04 7.43
N THR A 103 -15.31 -8.82 7.06
CA THR A 103 -15.15 -7.69 8.01
C THR A 103 -15.84 -6.40 7.61
N LEU A 104 -16.90 -6.49 6.83
CA LEU A 104 -17.69 -5.30 6.47
C LEU A 104 -19.13 -5.41 6.95
#